data_57d34cd37f19818018224cf7f8235985
#
_entry.id   57d34cd37f19818018224cf7f8235985
#
_cell.length_a   1.000
_cell.length_b   1.000
_cell.length_c   1.000
_cell.angle_alpha   90.00
_cell.angle_beta   90.00
_cell.angle_gamma   90.00
#
_symmetry.space_group_name_H-M   'P 1'
#
loop_
_entity.id
_entity.type
_entity.pdbx_description
1 polymer ?
#
loop_
_entity_poly.entity_id
_entity_poly.type
_entity_poly.pdbx_seq_one_letter_code
_entity_poly.pdbx_strand_id
1 'polypeptide(L)'
;METPEKMSENARAMRSMAPKQKTQKFMADFLRETQESFIEVPFCPVDSLVLSSLVYLNLDEYRYGSVHGAESVPVIDILRFTPLRSMLSGGWLEDAEELPDFLRALACSRRYADLSVSLFANETAEIIEKQFCACTFTVGAKDGAPLAYLAFRGTDGTIAGWKEDFNLSYMPVIPSQKTATAYVSGVLSALPGDMPIYVGGHSKGGNLAEFAALTIDEGGYARIKRVFNHDGPSFLEAPSPRIDEPEF
;
A
#
# COMPACT_ATOMS: atom_id res chain seq x y z
N MET A 1 -23.47 -27.88 13.36
CA MET A 1 -22.08 -27.69 12.93
C MET A 1 -22.07 -27.66 11.41
N GLU A 2 -21.76 -26.54 10.80
CA GLU A 2 -21.59 -26.48 9.35
C GLU A 2 -20.30 -27.20 8.96
N THR A 3 -20.31 -27.89 7.83
CA THR A 3 -19.16 -28.65 7.34
C THR A 3 -18.07 -27.66 6.79
N PRO A 4 -16.79 -28.03 6.84
CA PRO A 4 -15.71 -27.20 6.29
C PRO A 4 -15.91 -26.79 4.83
N GLU A 5 -16.61 -27.64 4.03
CA GLU A 5 -16.96 -27.35 2.64
C GLU A 5 -17.99 -26.21 2.51
N LYS A 6 -19.02 -26.18 3.35
CA LYS A 6 -20.03 -25.11 3.38
C LYS A 6 -19.41 -23.78 3.85
N MET A 7 -18.48 -23.82 4.80
CA MET A 7 -17.74 -22.63 5.21
C MET A 7 -16.85 -22.08 4.06
N SER A 8 -16.25 -22.98 3.26
CA SER A 8 -15.48 -22.61 2.07
C SER A 8 -16.36 -22.01 0.95
N GLU A 9 -17.56 -22.57 0.73
CA GLU A 9 -18.54 -22.03 -0.24
C GLU A 9 -19.09 -20.67 0.21
N ASN A 10 -19.43 -20.52 1.49
CA ASN A 10 -19.88 -19.25 2.04
C ASN A 10 -18.78 -18.16 2.00
N ALA A 11 -17.55 -18.53 2.27
CA ALA A 11 -16.41 -17.62 2.13
C ALA A 11 -16.16 -17.23 0.66
N ARG A 12 -16.32 -18.16 -0.30
CA ARG A 12 -16.31 -17.86 -1.73
C ARG A 12 -17.47 -16.97 -2.17
N ALA A 13 -18.69 -17.25 -1.69
CA ALA A 13 -19.87 -16.44 -1.98
C ALA A 13 -19.77 -15.03 -1.41
N MET A 14 -19.26 -14.86 -0.18
CA MET A 14 -18.97 -13.54 0.40
C MET A 14 -17.88 -12.78 -0.37
N ARG A 15 -16.86 -13.48 -0.89
CA ARG A 15 -15.85 -12.86 -1.79
C ARG A 15 -16.46 -12.39 -3.12
N SER A 16 -17.47 -13.09 -3.67
CA SER A 16 -18.13 -12.71 -4.91
C SER A 16 -19.07 -11.49 -4.78
N MET A 17 -19.47 -11.14 -3.55
CA MET A 17 -20.36 -9.99 -3.28
C MET A 17 -19.64 -8.68 -3.00
N ALA A 18 -18.32 -8.68 -2.90
CA ALA A 18 -17.55 -7.46 -2.65
C ALA A 18 -17.44 -6.59 -3.93
N PRO A 19 -17.48 -5.25 -3.81
CA PRO A 19 -17.46 -4.32 -4.96
C PRO A 19 -16.10 -4.19 -5.65
N LYS A 20 -15.25 -5.22 -5.62
CA LYS A 20 -13.87 -5.21 -6.13
C LYS A 20 -13.75 -4.80 -7.59
N GLN A 21 -14.65 -5.26 -8.46
CA GLN A 21 -14.64 -4.94 -9.90
C GLN A 21 -14.85 -3.44 -10.16
N LYS A 22 -15.65 -2.77 -9.33
CA LYS A 22 -15.93 -1.33 -9.52
C LYS A 22 -14.74 -0.43 -9.16
N THR A 23 -13.88 -0.86 -8.25
CA THR A 23 -12.76 -0.03 -7.76
C THR A 23 -11.65 0.08 -8.79
N GLN A 24 -11.24 -1.01 -9.45
CA GLN A 24 -10.22 -0.96 -10.50
C GLN A 24 -10.69 -0.17 -11.72
N LYS A 25 -11.95 -0.34 -12.13
CA LYS A 25 -12.54 0.47 -13.19
C LYS A 25 -12.53 1.96 -12.83
N PHE A 26 -12.94 2.31 -11.63
CA PHE A 26 -12.91 3.69 -11.14
C PHE A 26 -11.49 4.28 -11.17
N MET A 27 -10.48 3.52 -10.72
CA MET A 27 -9.08 3.96 -10.80
C MET A 27 -8.59 4.10 -12.24
N ALA A 28 -8.98 3.18 -13.14
CA ALA A 28 -8.61 3.27 -14.55
C ALA A 28 -9.24 4.50 -15.24
N ASP A 29 -10.49 4.81 -14.93
CA ASP A 29 -11.16 5.99 -15.43
C ASP A 29 -10.50 7.28 -14.90
N PHE A 30 -10.21 7.35 -13.60
CA PHE A 30 -9.44 8.45 -12.99
C PHE A 30 -8.09 8.66 -13.68
N LEU A 31 -7.32 7.57 -13.92
CA LEU A 31 -6.03 7.63 -14.59
C LEU A 31 -6.09 8.13 -16.04
N ARG A 32 -7.23 7.96 -16.72
CA ARG A 32 -7.45 8.48 -18.08
C ARG A 32 -7.89 9.94 -18.08
N GLU A 33 -8.69 10.32 -17.11
CA GLU A 33 -9.30 11.64 -17.02
C GLU A 33 -8.35 12.67 -16.38
N THR A 34 -7.55 12.25 -15.37
CA THR A 34 -6.63 13.13 -14.64
C THR A 34 -5.22 12.99 -15.18
N GLN A 35 -4.83 13.88 -16.10
CA GLN A 35 -3.52 13.88 -16.76
C GLN A 35 -2.61 15.03 -16.30
N GLU A 36 -3.16 15.94 -15.50
CA GLU A 36 -2.48 17.09 -14.94
C GLU A 36 -1.38 16.67 -13.97
N SER A 37 -0.32 17.47 -13.91
CA SER A 37 0.78 17.30 -12.96
C SER A 37 0.32 17.47 -11.51
N PHE A 38 1.14 17.03 -10.55
CA PHE A 38 0.87 17.23 -9.12
C PHE A 38 0.97 18.70 -8.66
N ILE A 39 1.51 19.60 -9.52
CA ILE A 39 1.47 21.05 -9.31
C ILE A 39 0.10 21.60 -9.66
N GLU A 40 -0.46 21.17 -10.79
CA GLU A 40 -1.75 21.66 -11.29
C GLU A 40 -2.92 21.09 -10.50
N VAL A 41 -2.89 19.79 -10.24
CA VAL A 41 -3.86 19.07 -9.41
C VAL A 41 -3.10 18.34 -8.29
N PRO A 42 -3.16 18.85 -7.06
CA PRO A 42 -2.45 18.27 -5.92
C PRO A 42 -2.81 16.80 -5.67
N PHE A 43 -1.90 16.08 -4.98
CA PHE A 43 -2.09 14.69 -4.59
C PHE A 43 -3.40 14.51 -3.79
N CYS A 44 -4.23 13.57 -4.20
CA CYS A 44 -5.57 13.37 -3.67
C CYS A 44 -5.81 11.92 -3.18
N PRO A 45 -6.94 11.64 -2.50
CA PRO A 45 -7.26 10.30 -2.02
C PRO A 45 -7.30 9.23 -3.11
N VAL A 46 -7.65 9.58 -4.35
CA VAL A 46 -7.67 8.61 -5.46
C VAL A 46 -6.25 8.25 -5.91
N ASP A 47 -5.33 9.22 -5.92
CA ASP A 47 -3.90 8.94 -6.14
C ASP A 47 -3.37 7.95 -5.09
N SER A 48 -3.72 8.18 -3.83
CA SER A 48 -3.37 7.28 -2.74
C SER A 48 -3.94 5.86 -2.94
N LEU A 49 -5.19 5.73 -3.37
CA LEU A 49 -5.83 4.45 -3.66
C LEU A 49 -5.11 3.72 -4.81
N VAL A 50 -4.75 4.43 -5.88
CA VAL A 50 -3.96 3.90 -6.99
C VAL A 50 -2.64 3.33 -6.47
N LEU A 51 -1.87 4.10 -5.72
CA LEU A 51 -0.56 3.67 -5.20
C LEU A 51 -0.68 2.55 -4.15
N SER A 52 -1.72 2.61 -3.30
CA SER A 52 -2.03 1.51 -2.35
C SER A 52 -2.42 0.21 -3.05
N SER A 53 -2.91 0.28 -4.28
CA SER A 53 -3.23 -0.91 -5.08
C SER A 53 -1.99 -1.53 -5.68
N LEU A 54 -1.00 -0.72 -6.08
CA LEU A 54 0.22 -1.20 -6.74
C LEU A 54 1.13 -2.01 -5.81
N VAL A 55 1.06 -1.82 -4.48
CA VAL A 55 1.86 -2.62 -3.53
C VAL A 55 1.43 -4.11 -3.49
N TYR A 56 0.26 -4.44 -4.06
CA TYR A 56 -0.19 -5.83 -4.22
C TYR A 56 0.40 -6.53 -5.44
N LEU A 57 1.13 -5.82 -6.30
CA LEU A 57 1.89 -6.45 -7.35
C LEU A 57 3.05 -7.25 -6.76
N ASN A 58 3.38 -8.37 -7.38
CA ASN A 58 4.55 -9.17 -7.00
C ASN A 58 5.83 -8.43 -7.39
N LEU A 59 6.40 -7.70 -6.45
CA LEU A 59 7.64 -6.95 -6.61
C LEU A 59 8.86 -7.73 -6.09
N ASP A 60 8.70 -8.98 -5.62
CA ASP A 60 9.79 -9.79 -5.06
C ASP A 60 10.87 -10.13 -6.09
N GLU A 61 10.49 -10.35 -7.34
CA GLU A 61 11.45 -10.59 -8.43
C GLU A 61 12.27 -9.34 -8.77
N TYR A 62 11.78 -8.17 -8.36
CA TYR A 62 12.40 -6.86 -8.53
C TYR A 62 12.94 -6.35 -7.19
N ARG A 63 13.64 -7.18 -6.43
CA ARG A 63 14.30 -6.80 -5.18
C ARG A 63 15.34 -5.74 -5.44
N TYR A 64 14.87 -4.53 -5.62
CA TYR A 64 15.70 -3.36 -5.83
C TYR A 64 16.15 -2.79 -4.50
N GLY A 65 17.41 -3.09 -4.20
CA GLY A 65 18.10 -2.55 -3.07
C GLY A 65 17.58 -3.09 -1.75
N SER A 66 18.47 -3.65 -0.94
CA SER A 66 18.25 -3.70 0.50
C SER A 66 17.86 -2.30 0.99
N VAL A 67 17.23 -2.20 2.14
CA VAL A 67 16.93 -0.93 2.83
C VAL A 67 18.12 0.07 2.86
N HIS A 68 19.30 -0.37 2.47
CA HIS A 68 20.56 0.37 2.44
C HIS A 68 21.08 0.76 1.04
N GLY A 69 20.36 0.46 -0.03
CA GLY A 69 20.79 0.79 -1.39
C GLY A 69 19.58 1.00 -2.29
N ALA A 70 19.03 2.21 -2.27
CA ALA A 70 17.84 2.57 -3.01
C ALA A 70 18.12 2.71 -4.50
N GLU A 71 18.17 1.62 -5.26
CA GLU A 71 17.91 1.70 -6.68
C GLU A 71 16.41 1.86 -6.89
N SER A 72 16.01 3.01 -7.40
CA SER A 72 14.63 3.29 -7.79
C SER A 72 14.39 2.75 -9.19
N VAL A 73 13.26 2.02 -9.37
CA VAL A 73 12.92 1.42 -10.65
C VAL A 73 11.64 2.03 -11.20
N PRO A 74 11.65 2.48 -12.46
CA PRO A 74 10.45 2.96 -13.10
C PRO A 74 9.37 1.88 -13.14
N VAL A 75 8.18 2.18 -12.64
CA VAL A 75 7.06 1.22 -12.65
C VAL A 75 6.69 0.82 -14.08
N ILE A 76 6.83 1.75 -15.04
CA ILE A 76 6.58 1.45 -16.45
C ILE A 76 7.48 0.31 -17.00
N ASP A 77 8.71 0.19 -16.51
CA ASP A 77 9.61 -0.88 -16.94
C ASP A 77 9.19 -2.22 -16.33
N ILE A 78 8.72 -2.22 -15.08
CA ILE A 78 8.12 -3.41 -14.47
C ILE A 78 6.91 -3.87 -15.29
N LEU A 79 5.99 -2.96 -15.61
CA LEU A 79 4.79 -3.27 -16.40
C LEU A 79 5.10 -3.76 -17.81
N ARG A 80 6.18 -3.27 -18.42
CA ARG A 80 6.60 -3.63 -19.79
C ARG A 80 7.26 -5.00 -19.87
N PHE A 81 8.08 -5.35 -18.89
CA PHE A 81 8.95 -6.52 -18.96
C PHE A 81 8.45 -7.71 -18.14
N THR A 82 7.40 -7.55 -17.33
CA THR A 82 6.85 -8.64 -16.51
C THR A 82 5.52 -9.13 -17.06
N PRO A 83 5.37 -10.44 -17.29
CA PRO A 83 4.07 -11.01 -17.65
C PRO A 83 3.04 -10.75 -16.55
N LEU A 84 1.82 -10.36 -16.93
CA LEU A 84 0.74 -10.01 -16.01
C LEU A 84 0.51 -11.08 -14.92
N ARG A 85 0.52 -12.36 -15.32
CA ARG A 85 0.35 -13.50 -14.38
C ARG A 85 1.43 -13.58 -13.29
N SER A 86 2.63 -13.09 -13.59
CA SER A 86 3.75 -13.07 -12.65
C SER A 86 3.73 -11.84 -11.74
N MET A 87 2.94 -10.83 -12.09
CA MET A 87 2.78 -9.62 -11.28
C MET A 87 1.79 -9.82 -10.13
N LEU A 88 1.02 -10.91 -10.11
CA LEU A 88 0.00 -11.15 -9.10
C LEU A 88 0.59 -11.93 -7.92
N SER A 89 0.53 -11.35 -6.73
CA SER A 89 1.05 -11.95 -5.49
C SER A 89 -0.03 -12.51 -4.57
N GLY A 90 -1.24 -12.65 -5.08
CA GLY A 90 -2.39 -13.00 -4.26
C GLY A 90 -3.09 -11.79 -3.62
N GLY A 91 -4.33 -11.98 -3.19
CA GLY A 91 -5.08 -10.98 -2.45
C GLY A 91 -5.96 -10.07 -3.30
N TRP A 92 -6.03 -8.79 -2.94
CA TRP A 92 -7.06 -7.85 -3.41
C TRP A 92 -7.13 -7.62 -4.93
N LEU A 93 -6.02 -7.74 -5.66
CA LEU A 93 -5.98 -7.54 -7.12
C LEU A 93 -6.18 -8.82 -7.93
N GLU A 94 -6.08 -10.00 -7.32
CA GLU A 94 -5.97 -11.28 -8.04
C GLU A 94 -7.19 -11.65 -8.89
N ASP A 95 -8.38 -11.30 -8.44
CA ASP A 95 -9.66 -11.64 -9.07
C ASP A 95 -10.23 -10.52 -9.96
N ALA A 96 -9.43 -9.49 -10.26
CA ALA A 96 -9.92 -8.35 -10.98
C ALA A 96 -9.81 -8.56 -12.51
N GLU A 97 -10.94 -8.84 -13.16
CA GLU A 97 -11.02 -8.85 -14.63
C GLU A 97 -10.54 -7.53 -15.26
N GLU A 98 -10.64 -6.44 -14.51
CA GLU A 98 -10.29 -5.08 -14.92
C GLU A 98 -8.82 -4.72 -14.65
N LEU A 99 -8.03 -5.60 -14.01
CA LEU A 99 -6.62 -5.33 -13.71
C LEU A 99 -5.78 -5.01 -14.97
N PRO A 100 -5.90 -5.72 -16.10
CA PRO A 100 -5.14 -5.36 -17.31
C PRO A 100 -5.47 -3.95 -17.81
N ASP A 101 -6.72 -3.53 -17.67
CA ASP A 101 -7.17 -2.19 -18.08
C ASP A 101 -6.65 -1.11 -17.15
N PHE A 102 -6.67 -1.34 -15.85
CA PHE A 102 -6.08 -0.47 -14.84
C PHE A 102 -4.58 -0.27 -15.06
N LEU A 103 -3.81 -1.36 -15.24
CA LEU A 103 -2.37 -1.27 -15.47
C LEU A 103 -2.03 -0.60 -16.82
N ARG A 104 -2.85 -0.79 -17.85
CA ARG A 104 -2.70 -0.08 -19.12
C ARG A 104 -2.98 1.41 -18.95
N ALA A 105 -4.04 1.78 -18.23
CA ALA A 105 -4.35 3.18 -17.95
C ALA A 105 -3.21 3.85 -17.18
N LEU A 106 -2.63 3.17 -16.18
CA LEU A 106 -1.46 3.64 -15.44
C LEU A 106 -0.26 3.86 -16.36
N ALA A 107 0.06 2.87 -17.22
CA ALA A 107 1.18 2.94 -18.14
C ALA A 107 1.06 4.08 -19.18
N CYS A 108 -0.16 4.52 -19.47
CA CYS A 108 -0.44 5.61 -20.40
C CYS A 108 -0.67 6.97 -19.71
N SER A 109 -0.72 7.00 -18.39
CA SER A 109 -0.97 8.23 -17.64
C SER A 109 0.22 9.17 -17.68
N ARG A 110 0.01 10.44 -18.06
CA ARG A 110 1.03 11.48 -17.99
C ARG A 110 1.35 11.85 -16.54
N ARG A 111 0.35 11.86 -15.68
CA ARG A 111 0.47 12.15 -14.24
C ARG A 111 1.45 11.22 -13.53
N TYR A 112 1.54 9.95 -13.97
CA TYR A 112 2.40 8.94 -13.38
C TYR A 112 3.59 8.54 -14.29
N ALA A 113 3.92 9.38 -15.27
CA ALA A 113 4.93 9.06 -16.29
C ALA A 113 6.35 8.84 -15.75
N ASP A 114 6.65 9.33 -14.55
CA ASP A 114 7.93 9.13 -13.83
C ASP A 114 7.77 8.32 -12.54
N LEU A 115 6.62 7.65 -12.37
CA LEU A 115 6.39 6.80 -11.21
C LEU A 115 7.47 5.74 -11.10
N SER A 116 8.10 5.69 -9.95
CA SER A 116 9.12 4.68 -9.63
C SER A 116 8.89 4.08 -8.26
N VAL A 117 9.42 2.87 -8.04
CA VAL A 117 9.34 2.12 -6.78
C VAL A 117 10.73 1.85 -6.23
N SER A 118 10.87 1.95 -4.92
CA SER A 118 12.10 1.68 -4.17
C SER A 118 11.79 1.15 -2.78
N LEU A 119 12.83 0.81 -2.02
CA LEU A 119 12.76 0.44 -0.60
C LEU A 119 11.70 -0.65 -0.34
N PHE A 120 11.59 -1.63 -1.24
CA PHE A 120 10.65 -2.73 -1.11
C PHE A 120 11.04 -3.65 0.04
N ALA A 121 10.10 -3.93 0.93
CA ALA A 121 10.21 -4.86 2.05
C ALA A 121 9.06 -5.87 2.00
N ASN A 122 9.38 -7.16 2.09
CA ASN A 122 8.40 -8.25 2.16
C ASN A 122 8.90 -9.30 3.15
N GLU A 123 8.18 -9.45 4.26
CA GLU A 123 8.59 -10.28 5.39
C GLU A 123 7.42 -11.15 5.86
N THR A 124 7.60 -12.45 5.83
CA THR A 124 6.65 -13.41 6.39
C THR A 124 7.36 -14.25 7.45
N ALA A 125 6.79 -14.32 8.66
CA ALA A 125 7.32 -15.09 9.78
C ALA A 125 6.19 -15.85 10.47
N GLU A 126 6.05 -17.14 10.15
CA GLU A 126 4.94 -17.99 10.63
C GLU A 126 4.93 -18.16 12.16
N ILE A 127 6.11 -18.22 12.78
CA ILE A 127 6.23 -18.45 14.25
C ILE A 127 5.61 -17.31 15.04
N ILE A 128 5.75 -16.08 14.57
CA ILE A 128 5.20 -14.88 15.22
C ILE A 128 3.96 -14.36 14.51
N GLU A 129 3.43 -15.14 13.57
CA GLU A 129 2.22 -14.83 12.80
C GLU A 129 2.26 -13.45 12.14
N LYS A 130 3.41 -13.12 11.50
CA LYS A 130 3.68 -11.84 10.86
C LYS A 130 3.63 -11.98 9.35
N GLN A 131 2.91 -11.07 8.70
CA GLN A 131 2.96 -10.85 7.25
C GLN A 131 3.02 -9.35 6.98
N PHE A 132 4.17 -8.86 6.59
CA PHE A 132 4.45 -7.45 6.32
C PHE A 132 4.94 -7.27 4.89
N CYS A 133 4.37 -6.30 4.18
CA CYS A 133 4.91 -5.86 2.91
C CYS A 133 4.67 -4.36 2.72
N ALA A 134 5.70 -3.66 2.30
CA ALA A 134 5.66 -2.24 1.99
C ALA A 134 6.62 -1.87 0.87
N CYS A 135 6.35 -0.78 0.20
CA CYS A 135 7.28 -0.14 -0.72
C CYS A 135 7.11 1.38 -0.71
N THR A 136 8.10 2.09 -1.25
CA THR A 136 8.04 3.54 -1.43
C THR A 136 7.92 3.85 -2.91
N PHE A 137 6.84 4.52 -3.28
CA PHE A 137 6.66 5.10 -4.61
C PHE A 137 7.13 6.55 -4.60
N THR A 138 7.82 6.96 -5.68
CA THR A 138 8.17 8.37 -5.93
C THR A 138 7.61 8.78 -7.28
N VAL A 139 7.08 10.01 -7.36
CA VAL A 139 6.44 10.56 -8.57
C VAL A 139 6.53 12.09 -8.56
N GLY A 140 6.33 12.73 -9.72
CA GLY A 140 6.26 14.19 -9.85
C GLY A 140 7.61 14.88 -10.01
N ALA A 141 8.71 14.15 -10.09
CA ALA A 141 10.05 14.73 -10.26
C ALA A 141 10.22 15.46 -11.59
N LYS A 142 9.60 14.95 -12.68
CA LYS A 142 9.64 15.57 -14.00
C LYS A 142 8.98 16.95 -14.04
N ASP A 143 7.98 17.15 -13.20
CA ASP A 143 7.22 18.39 -13.12
C ASP A 143 7.77 19.34 -12.04
N GLY A 144 8.87 18.98 -11.36
CA GLY A 144 9.48 19.77 -10.29
C GLY A 144 8.71 19.72 -8.96
N ALA A 145 7.79 18.76 -8.79
CA ALA A 145 7.02 18.54 -7.58
C ALA A 145 7.16 17.09 -7.08
N PRO A 146 8.40 16.64 -6.77
CA PRO A 146 8.61 15.28 -6.32
C PRO A 146 7.89 15.03 -4.98
N LEU A 147 7.25 13.89 -4.87
CA LEU A 147 6.65 13.40 -3.63
C LEU A 147 6.92 11.90 -3.46
N ALA A 148 6.90 11.43 -2.24
CA ALA A 148 6.97 10.01 -1.92
C ALA A 148 5.68 9.53 -1.25
N TYR A 149 5.25 8.33 -1.64
CA TYR A 149 4.13 7.62 -1.05
C TYR A 149 4.60 6.27 -0.50
N LEU A 150 4.50 6.09 0.80
CA LEU A 150 4.84 4.86 1.49
C LEU A 150 3.59 3.98 1.50
N ALA A 151 3.59 2.93 0.71
CA ALA A 151 2.46 2.02 0.53
C ALA A 151 2.62 0.76 1.38
N PHE A 152 1.62 0.46 2.19
CA PHE A 152 1.54 -0.77 2.98
C PHE A 152 0.52 -1.73 2.36
N ARG A 153 0.94 -2.98 2.14
CA ARG A 153 0.06 -4.04 1.65
C ARG A 153 -0.79 -4.58 2.79
N GLY A 154 -2.07 -4.80 2.51
CA GLY A 154 -2.96 -5.51 3.42
C GLY A 154 -2.69 -7.00 3.47
N THR A 155 -3.64 -7.76 3.99
CA THR A 155 -3.56 -9.21 4.11
C THR A 155 -3.44 -9.87 2.75
N ASP A 156 -2.46 -10.75 2.60
CA ASP A 156 -2.31 -11.61 1.42
C ASP A 156 -3.00 -12.98 1.61
N GLY A 157 -2.84 -13.90 0.66
CA GLY A 157 -3.43 -15.24 0.71
C GLY A 157 -2.74 -16.23 1.66
N THR A 158 -1.70 -15.82 2.40
CA THR A 158 -0.93 -16.70 3.27
C THR A 158 -1.64 -16.99 4.60
N ILE A 159 -1.35 -18.15 5.21
CA ILE A 159 -1.87 -18.50 6.54
C ILE A 159 -1.37 -17.50 7.59
N ALA A 160 -0.12 -17.05 7.50
CA ALA A 160 0.43 -16.06 8.42
C ALA A 160 -0.33 -14.72 8.31
N GLY A 161 -0.64 -14.28 7.08
CA GLY A 161 -1.43 -13.08 6.84
C GLY A 161 -2.84 -13.17 7.46
N TRP A 162 -3.55 -14.28 7.25
CA TRP A 162 -4.87 -14.50 7.84
C TRP A 162 -4.85 -14.54 9.37
N LYS A 163 -3.84 -15.18 9.97
CA LYS A 163 -3.68 -15.22 11.42
C LYS A 163 -3.39 -13.84 11.99
N GLU A 164 -2.48 -13.09 11.36
CA GLU A 164 -2.17 -11.73 11.81
C GLU A 164 -3.37 -10.79 11.69
N ASP A 165 -4.16 -10.94 10.62
CA ASP A 165 -5.40 -10.18 10.45
C ASP A 165 -6.41 -10.49 11.56
N PHE A 166 -6.54 -11.77 11.93
CA PHE A 166 -7.35 -12.17 13.07
C PHE A 166 -6.81 -11.61 14.40
N ASN A 167 -5.49 -11.54 14.57
CA ASN A 167 -4.85 -10.99 15.77
C ASN A 167 -5.20 -9.51 16.00
N LEU A 168 -5.51 -8.74 14.95
CA LEU A 168 -6.01 -7.35 15.08
C LEU A 168 -7.29 -7.25 15.91
N SER A 169 -8.08 -8.34 16.01
CA SER A 169 -9.33 -8.34 16.77
C SER A 169 -9.17 -8.47 18.30
N TYR A 170 -7.98 -8.86 18.79
CA TYR A 170 -7.75 -9.09 20.23
C TYR A 170 -6.36 -8.68 20.74
N MET A 171 -5.40 -8.40 19.87
CA MET A 171 -4.08 -7.92 20.27
C MET A 171 -4.01 -6.39 20.16
N PRO A 172 -3.58 -5.70 21.23
CA PRO A 172 -3.40 -4.23 21.18
C PRO A 172 -2.40 -3.80 20.10
N VAL A 173 -1.34 -4.60 19.87
CA VAL A 173 -0.31 -4.34 18.86
C VAL A 173 0.12 -5.64 18.21
N ILE A 174 0.04 -5.70 16.88
CA ILE A 174 0.54 -6.84 16.09
C ILE A 174 1.99 -6.62 15.61
N PRO A 175 2.73 -7.70 15.25
CA PRO A 175 4.12 -7.58 14.83
C PRO A 175 4.35 -6.65 13.63
N SER A 176 3.48 -6.68 12.62
CA SER A 176 3.60 -5.84 11.42
C SER A 176 3.45 -4.34 11.72
N GLN A 177 2.69 -3.95 12.74
CA GLN A 177 2.55 -2.54 13.13
C GLN A 177 3.91 -1.97 13.59
N LYS A 178 4.66 -2.71 14.43
CA LYS A 178 6.02 -2.30 14.86
C LYS A 178 6.97 -2.21 13.67
N THR A 179 6.87 -3.15 12.74
CA THR A 179 7.67 -3.16 11.52
C THR A 179 7.32 -1.97 10.62
N ALA A 180 6.05 -1.58 10.55
CA ALA A 180 5.60 -0.41 9.78
C ALA A 180 6.22 0.89 10.31
N THR A 181 6.24 1.10 11.64
CA THR A 181 6.91 2.26 12.24
C THR A 181 8.41 2.29 11.93
N ALA A 182 9.09 1.13 12.06
CA ALA A 182 10.50 1.02 11.73
C ALA A 182 10.78 1.28 10.23
N TYR A 183 9.90 0.79 9.35
CA TYR A 183 9.97 1.04 7.92
C TYR A 183 9.86 2.53 7.61
N VAL A 184 8.85 3.23 8.15
CA VAL A 184 8.69 4.68 7.96
C VAL A 184 9.94 5.42 8.43
N SER A 185 10.46 5.11 9.63
CA SER A 185 11.68 5.75 10.16
C SER A 185 12.88 5.55 9.22
N GLY A 186 13.06 4.34 8.67
CA GLY A 186 14.12 4.03 7.71
C GLY A 186 13.98 4.83 6.41
N VAL A 187 12.77 4.92 5.85
CA VAL A 187 12.48 5.68 4.63
C VAL A 187 12.72 7.18 4.86
N LEU A 188 12.25 7.74 5.97
CA LEU A 188 12.45 9.15 6.30
C LEU A 188 13.94 9.51 6.43
N SER A 189 14.76 8.57 6.87
CA SER A 189 16.23 8.75 6.93
C SER A 189 16.89 8.65 5.56
N ALA A 190 16.31 7.95 4.61
CA ALA A 190 16.85 7.73 3.27
C ALA A 190 16.44 8.82 2.26
N LEU A 191 15.29 9.47 2.46
CA LEU A 191 14.74 10.46 1.54
C LEU A 191 15.13 11.90 1.94
N PRO A 192 15.21 12.83 0.95
CA PRO A 192 15.46 14.25 1.22
C PRO A 192 14.49 14.82 2.27
N GLY A 193 15.01 15.69 3.14
CA GLY A 193 14.27 16.24 4.26
C GLY A 193 13.08 17.12 3.89
N ASP A 194 13.11 17.70 2.71
CA ASP A 194 12.08 18.60 2.15
C ASP A 194 11.07 17.89 1.24
N MET A 195 11.29 16.60 0.92
CA MET A 195 10.36 15.82 0.09
C MET A 195 9.03 15.60 0.83
N PRO A 196 7.88 15.96 0.25
CA PRO A 196 6.58 15.64 0.80
C PRO A 196 6.37 14.13 0.92
N ILE A 197 6.01 13.67 2.11
CA ILE A 197 5.77 12.25 2.41
C ILE A 197 4.29 12.02 2.67
N TYR A 198 3.73 11.05 1.95
CA TYR A 198 2.40 10.53 2.17
C TYR A 198 2.50 9.06 2.57
N VAL A 199 1.61 8.61 3.42
CA VAL A 199 1.61 7.23 3.92
C VAL A 199 0.22 6.65 3.76
N GLY A 200 0.09 5.41 3.33
CA GLY A 200 -1.23 4.80 3.24
C GLY A 200 -1.22 3.33 2.83
N GLY A 201 -2.42 2.76 2.81
CA GLY A 201 -2.65 1.37 2.44
C GLY A 201 -4.13 1.01 2.46
N HIS A 202 -4.44 -0.18 1.95
CA HIS A 202 -5.80 -0.73 1.93
C HIS A 202 -5.91 -1.87 2.96
N SER A 203 -7.07 -2.00 3.62
CA SER A 203 -7.35 -3.03 4.62
C SER A 203 -6.32 -2.99 5.77
N LYS A 204 -5.73 -4.12 6.18
CA LYS A 204 -4.63 -4.14 7.16
C LYS A 204 -3.52 -3.13 6.83
N GLY A 205 -3.21 -2.90 5.55
CA GLY A 205 -2.22 -1.90 5.12
C GLY A 205 -2.60 -0.48 5.54
N GLY A 206 -3.88 -0.12 5.53
CA GLY A 206 -4.38 1.16 6.04
C GLY A 206 -4.16 1.30 7.54
N ASN A 207 -4.46 0.26 8.31
CA ASN A 207 -4.17 0.22 9.75
C ASN A 207 -2.66 0.35 10.04
N LEU A 208 -1.79 -0.33 9.26
CA LEU A 208 -0.34 -0.22 9.41
C LEU A 208 0.17 1.20 9.14
N ALA A 209 -0.36 1.86 8.10
CA ALA A 209 -0.02 3.22 7.74
C ALA A 209 -0.36 4.20 8.86
N GLU A 210 -1.57 4.09 9.39
CA GLU A 210 -2.08 4.92 10.48
C GLU A 210 -1.30 4.66 11.78
N PHE A 211 -1.07 3.39 12.15
CA PHE A 211 -0.28 3.03 13.31
C PHE A 211 1.14 3.61 13.25
N ALA A 212 1.81 3.47 12.10
CA ALA A 212 3.15 3.97 11.93
C ALA A 212 3.23 5.50 12.10
N ALA A 213 2.29 6.24 11.53
CA ALA A 213 2.22 7.69 11.66
C ALA A 213 1.94 8.12 13.11
N LEU A 214 1.07 7.42 13.83
CA LEU A 214 0.73 7.72 15.22
C LEU A 214 1.88 7.43 16.20
N THR A 215 2.73 6.45 15.90
CA THR A 215 3.76 5.95 16.83
C THR A 215 5.19 6.38 16.50
N ILE A 216 5.41 7.02 15.35
CA ILE A 216 6.71 7.58 15.00
C ILE A 216 7.08 8.76 15.90
N ASP A 217 8.37 9.09 16.02
CA ASP A 217 8.82 10.26 16.78
C ASP A 217 8.29 11.59 16.19
N GLU A 218 8.40 12.67 16.95
CA GLU A 218 7.91 14.02 16.55
C GLU A 218 8.53 14.50 15.24
N GLY A 219 9.83 14.25 15.04
CA GLY A 219 10.53 14.66 13.83
C GLY A 219 10.03 13.93 12.59
N GLY A 220 9.74 12.64 12.73
CA GLY A 220 9.15 11.81 11.69
C GLY A 220 7.72 12.21 11.38
N TYR A 221 6.91 12.42 12.42
CA TYR A 221 5.51 12.87 12.28
C TYR A 221 5.41 14.19 11.52
N ALA A 222 6.22 15.17 11.86
CA ALA A 222 6.24 16.48 11.20
C ALA A 222 6.57 16.42 9.70
N ARG A 223 7.18 15.34 9.22
CA ARG A 223 7.48 15.13 7.80
C ARG A 223 6.33 14.50 7.03
N ILE A 224 5.39 13.83 7.70
CA ILE A 224 4.23 13.19 7.07
C ILE A 224 3.19 14.25 6.77
N LYS A 225 2.87 14.43 5.48
CA LYS A 225 1.88 15.41 5.02
C LYS A 225 0.45 14.92 5.23
N ARG A 226 0.23 13.63 5.04
CA ARG A 226 -1.09 13.01 5.19
C ARG A 226 -0.99 11.50 5.28
N VAL A 227 -1.93 10.92 6.03
CA VAL A 227 -2.17 9.48 6.11
C VAL A 227 -3.46 9.12 5.38
N PHE A 228 -3.45 7.99 4.68
CA PHE A 228 -4.62 7.47 3.96
C PHE A 228 -4.90 6.03 4.41
N ASN A 229 -5.99 5.85 5.13
CA ASN A 229 -6.49 4.54 5.52
C ASN A 229 -7.68 4.18 4.62
N HIS A 230 -7.46 3.27 3.67
CA HIS A 230 -8.50 2.78 2.77
C HIS A 230 -9.13 1.51 3.34
N ASP A 231 -10.23 1.66 4.07
CA ASP A 231 -11.02 0.56 4.63
C ASP A 231 -10.22 -0.37 5.56
N GLY A 232 -9.27 0.19 6.30
CA GLY A 232 -8.51 -0.53 7.31
C GLY A 232 -9.25 -0.62 8.65
N PRO A 233 -9.05 -1.72 9.42
CA PRO A 233 -9.65 -1.85 10.74
C PRO A 233 -9.12 -0.79 11.71
N SER A 234 -9.97 -0.39 12.66
CA SER A 234 -9.58 0.48 13.76
C SER A 234 -8.71 -0.25 14.80
N PHE A 235 -8.17 0.51 15.76
CA PHE A 235 -7.37 -0.03 16.86
C PHE A 235 -8.27 -0.47 18.02
N LEU A 236 -7.84 -1.50 18.77
CA LEU A 236 -8.47 -1.89 20.02
C LEU A 236 -8.22 -0.87 21.13
N GLU A 237 -7.01 -0.33 21.16
CA GLU A 237 -6.58 0.70 22.07
C GLU A 237 -5.88 1.78 21.26
N ALA A 238 -6.04 3.05 21.63
CA ALA A 238 -5.38 4.16 20.97
C ALA A 238 -3.86 3.97 21.01
N PRO A 239 -3.17 3.84 19.87
CA PRO A 239 -1.73 3.57 19.83
C PRO A 239 -0.90 4.78 20.29
N SER A 240 -1.49 5.97 20.28
CA SER A 240 -0.88 7.23 20.69
C SER A 240 -1.98 8.25 21.01
N PRO A 241 -1.73 9.22 21.93
CA PRO A 241 -2.62 10.36 22.14
C PRO A 241 -2.86 11.21 20.89
N ARG A 242 -1.98 11.15 19.90
CA ARG A 242 -2.12 11.87 18.62
C ARG A 242 -3.38 11.52 17.84
N ILE A 243 -4.01 10.37 18.13
CA ILE A 243 -5.24 9.96 17.44
C ILE A 243 -6.40 10.97 17.68
N ASP A 244 -6.33 11.72 18.77
CA ASP A 244 -7.33 12.73 19.14
C ASP A 244 -6.95 14.14 18.67
N GLU A 245 -5.82 14.31 17.97
CA GLU A 245 -5.39 15.59 17.47
C GLU A 245 -6.22 16.01 16.25
N PRO A 246 -6.67 17.29 16.16
CA PRO A 246 -7.54 17.75 15.07
C PRO A 246 -6.90 17.68 13.68
N GLU A 247 -5.58 17.58 13.61
CA GLU A 247 -4.79 17.54 12.37
C GLU A 247 -4.54 16.10 11.87
N PHE A 248 -4.91 15.09 12.67
CA PHE A 248 -4.85 13.70 12.28
C PHE A 248 -6.17 13.26 11.65
#